data_a352845d78edbc71cdbf4937acd5e8c1
#
_entry.id   a352845d78edbc71cdbf4937acd5e8c1
#
_cell.length_a   1.000
_cell.length_b   1.000
_cell.length_c   1.000
_cell.angle_alpha   90.00
_cell.angle_beta   90.00
_cell.angle_gamma   90.00
#
_symmetry.space_group_name_H-M   'P 1'
#
loop_
_entity.id
_entity.type
_entity.pdbx_description
1 polymer ?
#
loop_
_entity_poly.entity_id
_entity_poly.type
_entity_poly.pdbx_seq_one_letter_code
_entity_poly.pdbx_strand_id
1 'polypeptide(L)'
;MKTQTSSFGVGKRIGHDSTKFYESKMYKNLKTQDNKTFNNNAKLDDDILNNIFTHSSEAMHELPDNSIHLMVTSPPYNVSKEYDNDLSLQEYLELLRNVFKETYRVLVCGGR
;
A
#
# COMPACT_ATOMS: atom_id res chain seq x y z
N MET A 1 25.68 -3.60 -1.28
CA MET A 1 25.14 -4.89 -0.81
C MET A 1 24.60 -5.66 -2.02
N LYS A 2 25.15 -6.80 -2.32
CA LYS A 2 24.64 -7.64 -3.42
C LYS A 2 23.46 -8.46 -2.89
N THR A 3 22.26 -8.13 -3.30
CA THR A 3 21.07 -8.93 -2.99
C THR A 3 20.90 -10.02 -4.02
N GLN A 4 20.83 -11.25 -3.56
CA GLN A 4 20.48 -12.39 -4.40
C GLN A 4 18.95 -12.54 -4.38
N THR A 5 18.30 -12.14 -5.46
CA THR A 5 16.86 -12.36 -5.61
C THR A 5 16.60 -13.50 -6.58
N SER A 6 15.82 -14.49 -6.15
CA SER A 6 15.23 -15.48 -7.07
C SER A 6 13.82 -15.00 -7.44
N SER A 7 13.55 -14.75 -8.73
CA SER A 7 12.21 -14.49 -9.18
C SER A 7 11.50 -15.78 -9.54
N PHE A 8 10.23 -15.88 -9.17
CA PHE A 8 9.38 -17.02 -9.47
C PHE A 8 9.30 -17.24 -10.99
N GLY A 9 9.68 -18.43 -11.45
CA GLY A 9 9.58 -18.83 -12.87
C GLY A 9 10.73 -18.39 -13.78
N VAL A 10 11.74 -17.68 -13.28
CA VAL A 10 12.94 -17.31 -14.04
C VAL A 10 14.18 -17.81 -13.32
N GLY A 11 15.12 -18.44 -14.06
CA GLY A 11 16.35 -18.98 -13.49
C GLY A 11 17.10 -17.97 -12.61
N LYS A 12 17.88 -18.47 -11.66
CA LYS A 12 18.65 -17.69 -10.69
C LYS A 12 19.35 -16.51 -11.33
N ARG A 13 18.95 -15.29 -10.96
CA ARG A 13 19.71 -14.08 -11.28
C ARG A 13 20.85 -13.96 -10.26
N ILE A 14 22.03 -14.40 -10.66
CA ILE A 14 23.23 -14.24 -9.85
C ILE A 14 23.81 -12.85 -10.14
N GLY A 15 24.06 -12.06 -9.11
CA GLY A 15 24.74 -10.77 -9.22
C GLY A 15 23.85 -9.58 -9.54
N HIS A 16 22.53 -9.65 -9.27
CA HIS A 16 21.66 -8.49 -9.35
C HIS A 16 22.03 -7.48 -8.25
N ASP A 17 22.52 -6.32 -8.67
CA ASP A 17 22.82 -5.20 -7.78
C ASP A 17 21.72 -4.13 -7.96
N SER A 18 20.88 -3.98 -6.96
CA SER A 18 19.79 -2.99 -6.94
C SER A 18 20.24 -1.59 -6.47
N THR A 19 21.51 -1.41 -6.13
CA THR A 19 22.06 -0.15 -5.60
C THR A 19 21.76 1.02 -6.54
N LYS A 20 21.99 0.84 -7.85
CA LYS A 20 21.72 1.88 -8.86
C LYS A 20 20.26 2.30 -8.91
N PHE A 21 19.34 1.39 -8.63
CA PHE A 21 17.91 1.68 -8.57
C PHE A 21 17.61 2.60 -7.38
N TYR A 22 18.10 2.28 -6.19
CA TYR A 22 17.90 3.08 -4.98
C TYR A 22 18.69 4.39 -4.98
N GLU A 23 19.76 4.49 -5.73
CA GLU A 23 20.51 5.73 -5.95
C GLU A 23 19.88 6.67 -6.98
N SER A 24 18.82 6.23 -7.65
CA SER A 24 18.11 7.06 -8.62
C SER A 24 17.52 8.32 -7.98
N LYS A 25 17.36 9.38 -8.79
CA LYS A 25 16.81 10.67 -8.33
C LYS A 25 15.43 10.53 -7.67
N MET A 26 14.66 9.51 -8.07
CA MET A 26 13.35 9.22 -7.49
C MET A 26 13.45 8.93 -5.99
N TYR A 27 14.46 8.17 -5.57
CA TYR A 27 14.64 7.81 -4.15
C TYR A 27 15.47 8.81 -3.35
N LYS A 28 16.40 9.53 -3.99
CA LYS A 28 17.23 10.55 -3.31
C LYS A 28 16.41 11.70 -2.72
N ASN A 29 15.26 12.00 -3.32
CA ASN A 29 14.40 13.10 -2.89
C ASN A 29 13.24 12.64 -1.97
N LEU A 30 13.10 11.34 -1.74
CA LEU A 30 12.18 10.83 -0.73
C LEU A 30 12.77 11.08 0.65
N LYS A 31 12.52 12.27 1.19
CA LYS A 31 12.63 12.48 2.63
C LYS A 31 11.50 11.70 3.26
N THR A 32 11.79 10.47 3.67
CA THR A 32 10.93 9.71 4.56
C THR A 32 10.91 10.44 5.90
N GLN A 33 10.03 11.42 6.03
CA GLN A 33 9.63 11.89 7.34
C GLN A 33 8.65 10.86 7.87
N ASP A 34 9.18 9.79 8.44
CA ASP A 34 8.40 8.85 9.22
C ASP A 34 8.01 9.54 10.53
N ASN A 35 6.97 10.36 10.47
CA ASN A 35 6.31 10.91 11.64
C ASN A 35 5.35 9.90 12.29
N LYS A 36 5.40 8.64 11.85
CA LYS A 36 4.55 7.59 12.37
C LYS A 36 5.07 7.15 13.72
N THR A 37 4.32 7.44 14.77
CA THR A 37 4.64 6.94 16.11
C THR A 37 4.56 5.42 16.15
N PHE A 38 5.55 4.76 16.75
CA PHE A 38 5.64 3.29 16.89
C PHE A 38 4.62 2.72 17.87
N ASN A 39 3.39 3.18 17.88
CA ASN A 39 2.36 2.64 18.76
C ASN A 39 1.55 1.56 18.00
N ASN A 40 2.13 0.36 17.92
CA ASN A 40 1.53 -0.80 17.24
C ASN A 40 0.58 -1.59 18.17
N ASN A 41 0.07 -0.99 19.23
CA ASN A 41 -0.74 -1.67 20.26
C ASN A 41 -2.26 -1.55 20.03
N ALA A 42 -2.68 -0.99 18.91
CA ALA A 42 -4.10 -0.93 18.60
C ALA A 42 -4.63 -2.35 18.37
N LYS A 43 -5.47 -2.83 19.29
CA LYS A 43 -6.21 -4.08 19.11
C LYS A 43 -7.46 -3.78 18.29
N LEU A 44 -7.76 -4.68 17.35
CA LEU A 44 -9.05 -4.68 16.70
C LEU A 44 -10.07 -5.36 17.58
N ASP A 45 -11.27 -4.78 17.67
CA ASP A 45 -12.39 -5.41 18.34
C ASP A 45 -12.85 -6.65 17.55
N ASP A 46 -13.42 -7.62 18.26
CA ASP A 46 -13.87 -8.88 17.66
C ASP A 46 -14.93 -8.65 16.54
N ASP A 47 -15.69 -7.58 16.64
CA ASP A 47 -16.69 -7.17 15.63
C ASP A 47 -16.05 -6.71 14.32
N ILE A 48 -14.78 -6.33 14.33
CA ILE A 48 -14.02 -5.89 13.16
C ILE A 48 -13.26 -7.08 12.54
N LEU A 49 -12.80 -8.01 13.39
CA LEU A 49 -12.04 -9.18 12.95
C LEU A 49 -12.93 -10.11 12.11
N ASN A 50 -12.38 -10.60 11.00
CA ASN A 50 -13.05 -11.54 10.10
C ASN A 50 -14.38 -11.01 9.53
N ASN A 51 -14.55 -9.69 9.45
CA ASN A 51 -15.74 -9.06 8.92
C ASN A 51 -15.47 -8.42 7.54
N ILE A 52 -16.54 -8.20 6.78
CA ILE A 52 -16.51 -7.55 5.48
C ILE A 52 -17.34 -6.26 5.57
N PHE A 53 -16.72 -5.15 5.21
CA PHE A 53 -17.37 -3.85 5.16
C PHE A 53 -17.61 -3.45 3.70
N THR A 54 -18.81 -3.01 3.37
CA THR A 54 -19.25 -2.75 2.00
C THR A 54 -19.35 -1.26 1.68
N HIS A 55 -18.38 -0.47 2.14
CA HIS A 55 -18.28 0.96 1.83
C HIS A 55 -16.93 1.29 1.19
N SER A 56 -16.75 2.55 0.79
CA SER A 56 -15.52 2.99 0.13
C SER A 56 -14.30 2.90 1.05
N SER A 57 -13.20 2.37 0.51
CA SER A 57 -11.90 2.35 1.21
C SER A 57 -11.22 3.73 1.29
N GLU A 58 -11.83 4.77 0.72
CA GLU A 58 -11.34 6.15 0.86
C GLU A 58 -11.49 6.69 2.29
N ALA A 59 -12.34 6.06 3.11
CA ALA A 59 -12.56 6.41 4.51
C ALA A 59 -12.91 5.14 5.31
N MET A 60 -11.91 4.53 5.92
CA MET A 60 -12.05 3.30 6.71
C MET A 60 -12.21 3.62 8.21
N HIS A 61 -13.34 4.26 8.55
CA HIS A 61 -13.59 4.77 9.90
C HIS A 61 -13.63 3.69 10.98
N GLU A 62 -14.00 2.47 10.61
CA GLU A 62 -14.05 1.30 11.50
C GLU A 62 -12.66 0.81 11.91
N LEU A 63 -11.62 1.15 11.17
CA LEU A 63 -10.26 0.71 11.46
C LEU A 63 -9.48 1.79 12.22
N PRO A 64 -8.97 1.47 13.43
CA PRO A 64 -8.09 2.36 14.16
C PRO A 64 -6.76 2.59 13.43
N ASP A 65 -6.07 3.68 13.76
CA ASP A 65 -4.71 3.94 13.31
C ASP A 65 -3.77 2.82 13.76
N ASN A 66 -2.81 2.45 12.92
CA ASN A 66 -1.76 1.46 13.23
C ASN A 66 -2.31 0.11 13.74
N SER A 67 -3.35 -0.41 13.09
CA SER A 67 -4.03 -1.66 13.50
C SER A 67 -3.89 -2.80 12.49
N ILE A 68 -3.54 -2.51 11.25
CA ILE A 68 -3.50 -3.48 10.15
C ILE A 68 -2.06 -3.78 9.75
N HIS A 69 -1.74 -5.06 9.55
CA HIS A 69 -0.39 -5.51 9.22
C HIS A 69 -0.16 -5.70 7.73
N LEU A 70 -1.20 -6.00 6.97
CA LEU A 70 -1.11 -6.27 5.53
C LEU A 70 -2.32 -5.68 4.81
N MET A 71 -2.07 -4.95 3.74
CA MET A 71 -3.05 -4.54 2.76
C MET A 71 -2.79 -5.26 1.45
N VAL A 72 -3.83 -5.87 0.89
CA VAL A 72 -3.80 -6.46 -0.44
C VAL A 72 -4.95 -5.88 -1.25
N THR A 73 -4.65 -5.28 -2.38
CA THR A 73 -5.66 -4.69 -3.24
C THR A 73 -5.32 -4.83 -4.71
N SER A 74 -6.36 -4.83 -5.53
CA SER A 74 -6.29 -4.67 -6.97
C SER A 74 -7.18 -3.48 -7.33
N PRO A 75 -6.62 -2.29 -7.50
CA PRO A 75 -7.42 -1.11 -7.83
C PRO A 75 -8.11 -1.29 -9.19
N PRO A 76 -9.26 -0.66 -9.43
CA PRO A 76 -9.92 -0.69 -10.73
C PRO A 76 -8.97 -0.18 -11.80
N TYR A 77 -9.01 -0.80 -12.99
CA TYR A 77 -8.08 -0.46 -14.07
C TYR A 77 -8.49 0.78 -14.86
N ASN A 78 -9.71 1.28 -14.67
CA ASN A 78 -10.28 2.44 -15.36
C ASN A 78 -10.15 2.35 -16.90
N VAL A 79 -10.54 1.19 -17.45
CA VAL A 79 -10.37 0.84 -18.88
C VAL A 79 -11.70 0.58 -19.58
N SER A 80 -12.75 1.27 -19.19
CA SER A 80 -14.10 1.20 -19.83
C SER A 80 -14.70 -0.21 -19.84
N LYS A 81 -14.52 -0.98 -18.77
CA LYS A 81 -15.17 -2.27 -18.59
C LYS A 81 -16.47 -2.12 -17.82
N GLU A 82 -17.39 -3.07 -17.95
CA GLU A 82 -18.73 -3.04 -17.32
C GLU A 82 -18.72 -2.82 -15.81
N TYR A 83 -17.62 -3.14 -15.14
CA TYR A 83 -17.43 -2.96 -13.70
C TYR A 83 -16.61 -1.70 -13.34
N ASP A 84 -16.12 -0.96 -14.33
CA ASP A 84 -15.38 0.29 -14.13
C ASP A 84 -16.32 1.48 -14.29
N ASN A 85 -16.29 2.41 -13.34
CA ASN A 85 -16.80 3.75 -13.57
C ASN A 85 -15.72 4.52 -14.34
N ASP A 86 -16.04 4.99 -15.53
CA ASP A 86 -15.13 5.81 -16.33
C ASP A 86 -14.87 7.15 -15.63
N LEU A 87 -13.81 7.16 -14.85
CA LEU A 87 -13.31 8.36 -14.18
C LEU A 87 -12.31 9.06 -15.09
N SER A 88 -12.28 10.37 -15.07
CA SER A 88 -11.16 11.11 -15.62
C SER A 88 -9.86 10.70 -14.92
N LEU A 89 -8.71 10.88 -15.57
CA LEU A 89 -7.41 10.57 -14.96
C LEU A 89 -7.24 11.29 -13.60
N GLN A 90 -7.69 12.52 -13.48
CA GLN A 90 -7.57 13.31 -12.27
C GLN A 90 -8.41 12.71 -11.13
N GLU A 91 -9.65 12.36 -11.39
CA GLU A 91 -10.56 11.73 -10.43
C GLU A 91 -10.02 10.36 -10.00
N TYR A 92 -9.50 9.58 -10.93
CA TYR A 92 -8.88 8.28 -10.64
C TYR A 92 -7.65 8.41 -9.74
N LEU A 93 -6.78 9.37 -10.00
CA LEU A 93 -5.61 9.62 -9.17
C LEU A 93 -5.98 10.13 -7.77
N GLU A 94 -7.05 10.90 -7.66
CA GLU A 94 -7.57 11.36 -6.38
C GLU A 94 -8.18 10.22 -5.56
N LEU A 95 -8.95 9.35 -6.19
CA LEU A 95 -9.46 8.12 -5.59
C LEU A 95 -8.32 7.28 -5.01
N LEU A 96 -7.30 6.98 -5.80
CA LEU A 96 -6.14 6.21 -5.35
C LEU A 96 -5.40 6.92 -4.20
N ARG A 97 -5.24 8.23 -4.27
CA ARG A 97 -4.61 9.02 -3.20
C ARG A 97 -5.35 8.86 -1.88
N ASN A 98 -6.68 8.97 -1.90
CA ASN A 98 -7.51 8.85 -0.71
C ASN A 98 -7.40 7.44 -0.11
N VAL A 99 -7.52 6.41 -0.92
CA VAL A 99 -7.38 5.01 -0.48
C VAL A 99 -5.99 4.76 0.13
N PHE A 100 -4.93 5.20 -0.53
CA PHE A 100 -3.57 4.99 -0.01
C PHE A 100 -3.28 5.81 1.24
N LYS A 101 -3.86 6.99 1.37
CA LYS A 101 -3.76 7.79 2.59
C LYS A 101 -4.41 7.07 3.78
N GLU A 102 -5.61 6.52 3.59
CA GLU A 102 -6.29 5.72 4.61
C GLU A 102 -5.53 4.42 4.91
N THR A 103 -5.04 3.73 3.89
CA THR A 103 -4.18 2.56 4.06
C THR A 103 -2.95 2.88 4.91
N TYR A 104 -2.27 3.99 4.63
CA TYR A 104 -1.11 4.43 5.41
C TYR A 104 -1.48 4.72 6.87
N ARG A 105 -2.65 5.31 7.13
CA ARG A 105 -3.14 5.59 8.48
C ARG A 105 -3.34 4.30 9.28
N VAL A 106 -3.99 3.30 8.69
CA VAL A 106 -4.35 2.07 9.40
C VAL A 106 -3.21 1.06 9.50
N LEU A 107 -2.23 1.10 8.59
CA LEU A 107 -1.08 0.20 8.65
C LEU A 107 -0.21 0.46 9.88
N VAL A 108 0.19 -0.61 10.55
CA VAL A 108 1.21 -0.56 11.60
C VAL A 108 2.56 -0.12 11.04
N CYS A 109 3.45 0.34 11.88
CA CYS A 109 4.84 0.58 11.49
C CYS A 109 5.49 -0.71 11.03
N GLY A 110 6.03 -0.72 9.81
CA GLY A 110 6.54 -1.95 9.16
C GLY A 110 5.47 -2.81 8.47
N GLY A 111 4.21 -2.41 8.50
CA GLY A 111 3.12 -3.02 7.72
C GLY A 111 3.33 -2.84 6.21
N ARG A 112 2.67 -3.68 5.43
CA ARG A 112 2.83 -3.74 3.97
C ARG A 112 1.48 -3.75 3.26
#